data_4c3097703651a80a33553359c52298ae
#
_entry.id   4c3097703651a80a33553359c52298ae
#
_cell.length_a   1.000
_cell.length_b   1.000
_cell.length_c   1.000
_cell.angle_alpha   90.00
_cell.angle_beta   90.00
_cell.angle_gamma   90.00
#
_symmetry.space_group_name_H-M   'P 1'
#
loop_
_entity.id
_entity.type
_entity.pdbx_description
1 polymer ?
#
loop_
_entity_poly.entity_id
_entity_poly.type
_entity_poly.pdbx_seq_one_letter_code
_entity_poly.pdbx_strand_id
1 'polypeptide(L)'
;VAVLGIGWQPLNAAEPATFPSAEAAVAALVAAARADDKTALIAVLGDRADALLDSGDAVADATARARFVEQYEEANALVPDADGRLTLEVGTDGWPSPVPLVKRGDMWAFDTDAGVDEMVYRRIGRNELGAIETLRGIVDAQADYAAEGRDGLPSGIYAQRLMSSAGKHDGLYWPTQPDEPASPVGPFVAGASTEGYTPGEGQDGSTYHGYRFRLLTAQGAAAAGGARDYLEGGLLKSGFAVVAYPASYRVSGVQT
;
A
#
# COMPACT_ATOMS: atom_id res chain seq x y z
N VAL A 1 4.49 -41.94 -37.47
CA VAL A 1 4.24 -40.59 -36.92
C VAL A 1 4.57 -40.66 -35.47
N ALA A 2 5.74 -40.12 -35.05
CA ALA A 2 6.16 -40.06 -33.66
C ALA A 2 5.62 -38.76 -33.07
N VAL A 3 4.73 -38.85 -32.06
CA VAL A 3 4.24 -37.74 -31.28
C VAL A 3 5.26 -37.47 -30.17
N LEU A 4 6.04 -36.41 -30.33
CA LEU A 4 6.90 -35.88 -29.24
C LEU A 4 5.99 -35.23 -28.21
N GLY A 5 5.79 -35.89 -27.08
CA GLY A 5 5.17 -35.34 -25.91
C GLY A 5 6.08 -34.28 -25.29
N ILE A 6 5.72 -33.00 -25.41
CA ILE A 6 6.34 -31.92 -24.65
C ILE A 6 5.82 -32.05 -23.22
N GLY A 7 6.67 -32.64 -22.38
CA GLY A 7 6.40 -32.69 -20.95
C GLY A 7 6.45 -31.25 -20.37
N TRP A 8 5.32 -30.75 -19.90
CA TRP A 8 5.29 -29.60 -19.03
C TRP A 8 5.97 -29.98 -17.71
N GLN A 9 7.19 -29.50 -17.50
CA GLN A 9 7.76 -29.47 -16.16
C GLN A 9 7.14 -28.25 -15.45
N PRO A 10 6.56 -28.42 -14.26
CA PRO A 10 6.19 -27.27 -13.45
C PRO A 10 7.47 -26.49 -13.17
N LEU A 11 7.45 -25.17 -13.43
CA LEU A 11 8.44 -24.25 -12.92
C LEU A 11 8.40 -24.38 -11.40
N ASN A 12 9.37 -25.08 -10.81
CA ASN A 12 9.54 -25.07 -9.37
C ASN A 12 9.86 -23.64 -8.97
N ALA A 13 9.06 -23.06 -8.08
CA ALA A 13 9.38 -21.81 -7.44
C ALA A 13 10.78 -21.92 -6.82
N ALA A 14 11.59 -20.86 -6.96
CA ALA A 14 12.93 -20.88 -6.37
C ALA A 14 12.81 -20.96 -4.85
N GLU A 15 13.49 -21.94 -4.28
CA GLU A 15 13.59 -22.12 -2.83
C GLU A 15 14.41 -20.98 -2.21
N PRO A 16 14.16 -20.63 -0.93
CA PRO A 16 15.01 -19.70 -0.20
C PRO A 16 16.47 -20.13 -0.19
N ALA A 17 17.38 -19.16 -0.29
CA ALA A 17 18.81 -19.43 -0.19
C ALA A 17 19.17 -20.04 1.18
N THR A 18 20.22 -20.87 1.21
CA THR A 18 20.77 -21.46 2.44
C THR A 18 22.08 -20.82 2.82
N PHE A 19 22.33 -20.66 4.12
CA PHE A 19 23.46 -19.92 4.68
C PHE A 19 24.17 -20.77 5.76
N PRO A 20 25.47 -20.58 5.98
CA PRO A 20 26.21 -21.33 6.98
C PRO A 20 25.81 -21.00 8.43
N SER A 21 25.18 -19.85 8.67
CA SER A 21 24.65 -19.47 9.97
C SER A 21 23.39 -18.59 9.81
N ALA A 22 22.61 -18.44 10.88
CA ALA A 22 21.45 -17.56 10.90
C ALA A 22 21.86 -16.08 10.75
N GLU A 23 22.99 -15.70 11.34
CA GLU A 23 23.55 -14.34 11.22
C GLU A 23 23.94 -14.04 9.76
N ALA A 24 24.49 -15.03 9.04
CA ALA A 24 24.81 -14.87 7.62
C ALA A 24 23.54 -14.70 6.76
N ALA A 25 22.46 -15.41 7.08
CA ALA A 25 21.18 -15.24 6.43
C ALA A 25 20.60 -13.84 6.67
N VAL A 26 20.61 -13.38 7.93
CA VAL A 26 20.16 -12.03 8.30
C VAL A 26 21.01 -10.97 7.62
N ALA A 27 22.34 -11.12 7.60
CA ALA A 27 23.20 -10.16 6.93
C ALA A 27 22.90 -10.04 5.43
N ALA A 28 22.61 -11.16 4.75
CA ALA A 28 22.20 -11.15 3.34
C ALA A 28 20.84 -10.44 3.13
N LEU A 29 19.84 -10.71 3.99
CA LEU A 29 18.54 -10.05 3.96
C LEU A 29 18.67 -8.52 4.12
N VAL A 30 19.41 -8.09 5.14
CA VAL A 30 19.62 -6.66 5.45
C VAL A 30 20.41 -5.97 4.34
N ALA A 31 21.43 -6.61 3.77
CA ALA A 31 22.18 -6.05 2.65
C ALA A 31 21.28 -5.82 1.42
N ALA A 32 20.44 -6.80 1.08
CA ALA A 32 19.48 -6.69 -0.02
C ALA A 32 18.41 -5.60 0.24
N ALA A 33 17.89 -5.53 1.47
CA ALA A 33 16.92 -4.50 1.86
C ALA A 33 17.53 -3.08 1.82
N ARG A 34 18.77 -2.91 2.29
CA ARG A 34 19.50 -1.63 2.26
C ARG A 34 19.79 -1.16 0.84
N ALA A 35 20.06 -2.10 -0.08
CA ALA A 35 20.28 -1.80 -1.50
C ALA A 35 18.98 -1.56 -2.27
N ASP A 36 17.81 -1.74 -1.63
CA ASP A 36 16.49 -1.77 -2.27
C ASP A 36 16.43 -2.73 -3.47
N ASP A 37 17.17 -3.85 -3.35
CA ASP A 37 17.31 -4.86 -4.42
C ASP A 37 16.27 -5.97 -4.24
N LYS A 38 15.12 -5.81 -4.90
CA LYS A 38 14.04 -6.80 -4.90
C LYS A 38 14.52 -8.18 -5.38
N THR A 39 15.41 -8.24 -6.38
CA THR A 39 15.93 -9.50 -6.92
C THR A 39 16.77 -10.24 -5.88
N ALA A 40 17.65 -9.53 -5.17
CA ALA A 40 18.42 -10.09 -4.08
C ALA A 40 17.54 -10.53 -2.91
N LEU A 41 16.49 -9.77 -2.57
CA LEU A 41 15.51 -10.17 -1.55
C LEU A 41 14.79 -11.47 -1.91
N ILE A 42 14.35 -11.61 -3.17
CA ILE A 42 13.73 -12.86 -3.66
C ILE A 42 14.74 -14.02 -3.62
N ALA A 43 15.99 -13.79 -3.99
CA ALA A 43 17.03 -14.82 -3.91
C ALA A 43 17.26 -15.32 -2.46
N VAL A 44 17.18 -14.42 -1.47
CA VAL A 44 17.32 -14.76 -0.05
C VAL A 44 16.08 -15.50 0.48
N LEU A 45 14.87 -14.99 0.15
CA LEU A 45 13.61 -15.43 0.73
C LEU A 45 12.86 -16.47 -0.12
N GLY A 46 13.27 -16.68 -1.38
CA GLY A 46 12.56 -17.52 -2.35
C GLY A 46 11.43 -16.79 -3.08
N ASP A 47 10.95 -17.40 -4.17
CA ASP A 47 9.94 -16.78 -5.07
C ASP A 47 8.63 -16.44 -4.39
N ARG A 48 8.28 -17.17 -3.31
CA ARG A 48 7.06 -16.88 -2.55
C ARG A 48 7.09 -15.52 -1.85
N ALA A 49 8.27 -14.94 -1.66
CA ALA A 49 8.43 -13.60 -1.12
C ALA A 49 7.98 -12.49 -2.08
N ASP A 50 7.80 -12.75 -3.37
CA ASP A 50 7.37 -11.72 -4.32
C ASP A 50 6.07 -11.04 -3.89
N ALA A 51 5.08 -11.82 -3.44
CA ALA A 51 3.82 -11.28 -2.90
C ALA A 51 3.99 -10.43 -1.62
N LEU A 52 5.11 -10.57 -0.90
CA LEU A 52 5.44 -9.77 0.28
C LEU A 52 6.12 -8.46 -0.10
N LEU A 53 6.94 -8.51 -1.14
CA LEU A 53 7.82 -7.42 -1.58
C LEU A 53 7.15 -6.47 -2.56
N ASP A 54 6.01 -6.91 -3.15
CA ASP A 54 5.24 -6.13 -4.12
C ASP A 54 3.76 -6.12 -3.71
N SER A 55 3.36 -5.01 -3.10
CA SER A 55 1.96 -4.79 -2.68
C SER A 55 1.12 -4.11 -3.76
N GLY A 56 1.73 -3.69 -4.86
CA GLY A 56 1.14 -2.79 -5.84
C GLY A 56 1.20 -1.31 -5.41
N ASP A 57 1.89 -1.01 -4.28
CA ASP A 57 2.20 0.33 -3.80
C ASP A 57 3.71 0.45 -3.59
N ALA A 58 4.42 0.87 -4.63
CA ALA A 58 5.88 0.93 -4.64
C ALA A 58 6.45 1.88 -3.56
N VAL A 59 5.71 2.94 -3.21
CA VAL A 59 6.12 3.91 -2.18
C VAL A 59 6.05 3.26 -0.80
N ALA A 60 4.92 2.60 -0.49
CA ALA A 60 4.76 1.89 0.78
C ALA A 60 5.77 0.74 0.92
N ASP A 61 6.04 0.02 -0.18
CA ASP A 61 7.00 -1.07 -0.18
C ASP A 61 8.43 -0.60 0.07
N ALA A 62 8.88 0.49 -0.58
CA ALA A 62 10.19 1.10 -0.36
C ALA A 62 10.32 1.64 1.09
N THR A 63 9.29 2.32 1.59
CA THR A 63 9.24 2.84 2.96
C THR A 63 9.33 1.71 3.99
N ALA A 64 8.62 0.60 3.78
CA ALA A 64 8.67 -0.55 4.66
C ALA A 64 10.07 -1.19 4.72
N ARG A 65 10.75 -1.30 3.56
CA ARG A 65 12.15 -1.80 3.51
C ARG A 65 13.12 -0.87 4.23
N ALA A 66 13.02 0.44 3.99
CA ALA A 66 13.87 1.42 4.65
C ALA A 66 13.68 1.39 6.18
N ARG A 67 12.44 1.35 6.64
CA ARG A 67 12.12 1.24 8.07
C ARG A 67 12.65 -0.05 8.71
N PHE A 68 12.56 -1.18 8.01
CA PHE A 68 13.14 -2.44 8.49
C PHE A 68 14.64 -2.30 8.71
N VAL A 69 15.36 -1.69 7.77
CA VAL A 69 16.81 -1.47 7.89
C VAL A 69 17.14 -0.54 9.07
N GLU A 70 16.40 0.56 9.23
CA GLU A 70 16.56 1.50 10.34
C GLU A 70 16.36 0.79 11.69
N GLN A 71 15.28 0.04 11.85
CA GLN A 71 14.99 -0.72 13.07
C GLN A 71 16.06 -1.78 13.35
N TYR A 72 16.55 -2.46 12.31
CA TYR A 72 17.64 -3.42 12.45
C TYR A 72 18.93 -2.75 12.93
N GLU A 73 19.27 -1.58 12.43
CA GLU A 73 20.45 -0.82 12.83
C GLU A 73 20.34 -0.27 14.25
N GLU A 74 19.14 0.07 14.70
CA GLU A 74 18.88 0.54 16.04
C GLU A 74 19.09 -0.57 17.08
N ALA A 75 18.47 -1.72 16.88
CA ALA A 75 18.69 -2.92 17.69
C ALA A 75 18.25 -4.18 16.91
N ASN A 76 18.95 -5.29 17.12
CA ASN A 76 18.56 -6.58 16.56
C ASN A 76 18.98 -7.74 17.46
N ALA A 77 18.18 -8.80 17.43
CA ALA A 77 18.47 -10.03 18.16
C ALA A 77 17.89 -11.24 17.40
N LEU A 78 18.57 -12.39 17.50
CA LEU A 78 18.03 -13.67 17.09
C LEU A 78 17.55 -14.42 18.32
N VAL A 79 16.24 -14.63 18.43
CA VAL A 79 15.57 -15.22 19.58
C VAL A 79 15.08 -16.62 19.21
N PRO A 80 15.50 -17.68 19.93
CA PRO A 80 15.05 -19.04 19.68
C PRO A 80 13.62 -19.25 20.19
N ASP A 81 12.81 -19.97 19.41
CA ASP A 81 11.54 -20.52 19.86
C ASP A 81 11.69 -21.95 20.43
N ALA A 82 10.58 -22.52 20.91
CA ALA A 82 10.55 -23.87 21.48
C ALA A 82 10.86 -25.00 20.47
N ASP A 83 10.69 -24.72 19.17
CA ASP A 83 10.91 -25.67 18.08
C ASP A 83 12.32 -25.55 17.47
N GLY A 84 13.16 -24.67 18.02
CA GLY A 84 14.55 -24.44 17.56
C GLY A 84 14.65 -23.59 16.30
N ARG A 85 13.56 -22.90 15.91
CA ARG A 85 13.62 -21.82 14.92
C ARG A 85 14.17 -20.57 15.58
N LEU A 86 14.67 -19.64 14.77
CA LEU A 86 15.11 -18.33 15.26
C LEU A 86 14.22 -17.25 14.66
N THR A 87 13.72 -16.36 15.50
CA THR A 87 13.02 -15.14 15.08
C THR A 87 13.99 -13.97 15.16
N LEU A 88 14.10 -13.20 14.06
CA LEU A 88 14.80 -11.93 14.10
C LEU A 88 13.88 -10.90 14.74
N GLU A 89 14.30 -10.33 15.86
CA GLU A 89 13.67 -9.16 16.47
C GLU A 89 14.46 -7.92 16.08
N VAL A 90 13.75 -6.81 15.76
CA VAL A 90 14.34 -5.53 15.35
C VAL A 90 13.75 -4.37 16.13
N GLY A 91 14.51 -3.28 16.24
CA GLY A 91 14.14 -2.09 17.01
C GLY A 91 14.26 -2.28 18.53
N THR A 92 14.25 -1.18 19.26
CA THR A 92 14.34 -1.18 20.73
C THR A 92 13.16 -1.87 21.42
N ASP A 93 12.01 -1.94 20.72
CA ASP A 93 10.81 -2.63 21.21
C ASP A 93 10.82 -4.14 20.95
N GLY A 94 11.88 -4.66 20.28
CA GLY A 94 12.02 -6.08 19.98
C GLY A 94 10.93 -6.58 19.02
N TRP A 95 10.64 -5.83 17.96
CA TRP A 95 9.58 -6.20 17.01
C TRP A 95 9.94 -7.49 16.23
N PRO A 96 9.17 -8.57 16.35
CA PRO A 96 9.49 -9.83 15.71
C PRO A 96 9.25 -9.79 14.20
N SER A 97 10.27 -10.18 13.42
CA SER A 97 10.11 -10.47 12.00
C SER A 97 9.13 -11.64 11.81
N PRO A 98 8.17 -11.53 10.90
CA PRO A 98 7.19 -12.60 10.68
C PRO A 98 7.77 -13.82 9.97
N VAL A 99 8.95 -13.71 9.34
CA VAL A 99 9.62 -14.82 8.64
C VAL A 99 10.71 -15.41 9.52
N PRO A 100 10.50 -16.58 10.16
CA PRO A 100 11.49 -17.18 11.02
C PRO A 100 12.63 -17.80 10.19
N LEU A 101 13.75 -18.04 10.85
CA LEU A 101 14.87 -18.83 10.30
C LEU A 101 14.77 -20.26 10.82
N VAL A 102 15.02 -21.21 9.93
CA VAL A 102 15.00 -22.64 10.23
C VAL A 102 16.28 -23.33 9.76
N LYS A 103 16.65 -24.41 10.45
CA LYS A 103 17.74 -25.29 9.98
C LYS A 103 17.23 -26.19 8.86
N ARG A 104 18.03 -26.27 7.78
CA ARG A 104 17.91 -27.23 6.69
C ARG A 104 19.21 -28.03 6.60
N GLY A 105 19.28 -29.13 7.34
CA GLY A 105 20.52 -29.85 7.58
C GLY A 105 21.48 -29.00 8.43
N ASP A 106 22.71 -28.78 7.94
CA ASP A 106 23.74 -27.98 8.62
C ASP A 106 23.66 -26.48 8.24
N MET A 107 22.68 -26.10 7.38
CA MET A 107 22.51 -24.74 6.87
C MET A 107 21.28 -24.08 7.48
N TRP A 108 21.20 -22.76 7.35
CA TRP A 108 20.04 -21.95 7.75
C TRP A 108 19.35 -21.35 6.54
N ALA A 109 18.02 -21.23 6.60
CA ALA A 109 17.22 -20.56 5.59
C ALA A 109 16.04 -19.84 6.25
N PHE A 110 15.48 -18.85 5.57
CA PHE A 110 14.20 -18.27 5.96
C PHE A 110 13.06 -19.25 5.63
N ASP A 111 12.12 -19.41 6.56
CA ASP A 111 10.86 -20.13 6.36
C ASP A 111 9.79 -19.13 5.87
N THR A 112 9.92 -18.78 4.60
CA THR A 112 9.05 -17.77 3.99
C THR A 112 7.59 -18.21 3.97
N ASP A 113 7.32 -19.50 3.82
CA ASP A 113 5.96 -20.03 3.84
C ASP A 113 5.25 -19.77 5.17
N ALA A 114 5.96 -19.91 6.28
CA ALA A 114 5.42 -19.62 7.61
C ALA A 114 5.11 -18.13 7.82
N GLY A 115 5.88 -17.24 7.17
CA GLY A 115 5.76 -15.79 7.38
C GLY A 115 4.86 -15.05 6.39
N VAL A 116 4.61 -15.64 5.22
CA VAL A 116 3.90 -14.96 4.11
C VAL A 116 2.51 -14.51 4.53
N ASP A 117 1.69 -15.39 5.06
CA ASP A 117 0.30 -15.08 5.40
C ASP A 117 0.23 -13.99 6.47
N GLU A 118 1.06 -14.08 7.50
CA GLU A 118 1.09 -13.10 8.59
C GLU A 118 1.48 -11.70 8.09
N MET A 119 2.50 -11.60 7.24
CA MET A 119 2.90 -10.31 6.66
C MET A 119 1.80 -9.71 5.79
N VAL A 120 1.16 -10.54 4.95
CA VAL A 120 0.05 -10.09 4.09
C VAL A 120 -1.10 -9.58 4.95
N TYR A 121 -1.50 -10.31 6.01
CA TYR A 121 -2.58 -9.88 6.91
C TYR A 121 -2.25 -8.57 7.63
N ARG A 122 -1.02 -8.40 8.16
CA ARG A 122 -0.58 -7.14 8.79
C ARG A 122 -0.61 -5.97 7.81
N ARG A 123 -0.19 -6.19 6.56
CA ARG A 123 -0.24 -5.17 5.50
C ARG A 123 -1.68 -4.80 5.16
N ILE A 124 -2.54 -5.79 4.90
CA ILE A 124 -3.96 -5.59 4.60
C ILE A 124 -4.61 -4.76 5.71
N GLY A 125 -4.47 -5.16 6.98
CA GLY A 125 -5.07 -4.43 8.11
C GLY A 125 -4.62 -2.96 8.18
N ARG A 126 -3.33 -2.70 8.01
CA ARG A 126 -2.79 -1.34 8.00
C ARG A 126 -3.33 -0.51 6.84
N ASN A 127 -3.35 -1.09 5.64
CA ASN A 127 -3.85 -0.41 4.44
C ASN A 127 -5.36 -0.11 4.54
N GLU A 128 -6.15 -1.01 5.09
CA GLU A 128 -7.59 -0.81 5.29
C GLU A 128 -7.86 0.33 6.29
N LEU A 129 -7.09 0.41 7.37
CA LEU A 129 -7.18 1.53 8.32
C LEU A 129 -6.79 2.86 7.65
N GLY A 130 -5.71 2.89 6.87
CA GLY A 130 -5.30 4.07 6.10
C GLY A 130 -6.34 4.49 5.06
N ALA A 131 -6.99 3.51 4.39
CA ALA A 131 -8.07 3.80 3.45
C ALA A 131 -9.29 4.42 4.15
N ILE A 132 -9.66 3.96 5.36
CA ILE A 132 -10.74 4.55 6.15
C ILE A 132 -10.42 6.01 6.53
N GLU A 133 -9.20 6.28 6.97
CA GLU A 133 -8.76 7.65 7.31
C GLU A 133 -8.79 8.56 6.08
N THR A 134 -8.32 8.05 4.94
CA THR A 134 -8.37 8.78 3.66
C THR A 134 -9.80 9.10 3.25
N LEU A 135 -10.72 8.13 3.35
CA LEU A 135 -12.14 8.35 3.04
C LEU A 135 -12.76 9.43 3.93
N ARG A 136 -12.45 9.45 5.22
CA ARG A 136 -12.89 10.51 6.15
C ARG A 136 -12.34 11.87 5.74
N GLY A 137 -11.05 11.96 5.45
CA GLY A 137 -10.45 13.20 4.96
C GLY A 137 -11.09 13.71 3.66
N ILE A 138 -11.47 12.82 2.73
CA ILE A 138 -12.19 13.19 1.51
C ILE A 138 -13.60 13.73 1.84
N VAL A 139 -14.31 13.14 2.81
CA VAL A 139 -15.62 13.63 3.24
C VAL A 139 -15.53 15.03 3.83
N ASP A 140 -14.56 15.27 4.70
CA ASP A 140 -14.33 16.60 5.30
C ASP A 140 -13.95 17.61 4.22
N ALA A 141 -13.08 17.25 3.30
CA ALA A 141 -12.68 18.11 2.17
C ALA A 141 -13.84 18.43 1.23
N GLN A 142 -14.78 17.51 1.02
CA GLN A 142 -16.00 17.79 0.26
C GLN A 142 -16.90 18.80 0.98
N ALA A 143 -17.01 18.74 2.30
CA ALA A 143 -17.75 19.72 3.08
C ALA A 143 -17.12 21.11 2.97
N ASP A 144 -15.78 21.21 3.09
CA ASP A 144 -15.04 22.46 2.94
C ASP A 144 -15.16 23.01 1.51
N TYR A 145 -15.07 22.14 0.51
CA TYR A 145 -15.25 22.54 -0.89
C TYR A 145 -16.63 23.13 -1.15
N ALA A 146 -17.68 22.50 -0.63
CA ALA A 146 -19.05 22.93 -0.84
C ALA A 146 -19.45 24.16 0.01
N ALA A 147 -18.71 24.47 1.08
CA ALA A 147 -19.00 25.64 1.93
C ALA A 147 -18.80 26.96 1.16
N GLU A 148 -17.92 26.99 0.18
CA GLU A 148 -17.60 28.17 -0.61
C GLU A 148 -17.96 27.97 -2.09
N GLY A 149 -18.35 29.03 -2.77
CA GLY A 149 -18.47 29.03 -4.25
C GLY A 149 -17.10 29.03 -4.90
N ARG A 150 -16.93 28.29 -6.00
CA ARG A 150 -15.66 28.16 -6.72
C ARG A 150 -15.84 28.27 -8.22
N ASP A 151 -14.88 28.87 -8.92
CA ASP A 151 -14.86 29.04 -10.38
C ASP A 151 -16.18 29.62 -10.95
N GLY A 152 -16.79 30.58 -10.21
CA GLY A 152 -18.07 31.18 -10.57
C GLY A 152 -19.33 30.37 -10.23
N LEU A 153 -19.17 29.21 -9.60
CA LEU A 153 -20.27 28.41 -9.07
C LEU A 153 -20.63 28.85 -7.64
N PRO A 154 -21.91 28.78 -7.25
CA PRO A 154 -22.32 29.08 -5.88
C PRO A 154 -21.87 28.01 -4.89
N SER A 155 -21.94 28.31 -3.58
CA SER A 155 -21.81 27.33 -2.52
C SER A 155 -22.87 26.22 -2.61
N GLY A 156 -22.60 25.08 -1.96
CA GLY A 156 -23.48 23.90 -1.98
C GLY A 156 -23.21 22.93 -3.14
N ILE A 157 -22.14 23.14 -3.89
CA ILE A 157 -21.72 22.25 -4.98
C ILE A 157 -20.48 21.49 -4.54
N TYR A 158 -20.53 20.16 -4.62
CA TYR A 158 -19.40 19.29 -4.28
C TYR A 158 -18.44 19.14 -5.45
N ALA A 159 -17.16 18.88 -5.14
CA ALA A 159 -16.14 18.59 -6.15
C ALA A 159 -16.45 17.29 -6.87
N GLN A 160 -16.27 17.29 -8.19
CA GLN A 160 -16.48 16.08 -9.03
C GLN A 160 -15.20 15.26 -9.24
N ARG A 161 -14.07 15.75 -8.75
CA ARG A 161 -12.73 15.15 -8.91
C ARG A 161 -11.94 15.23 -7.62
N LEU A 162 -11.01 14.33 -7.43
CA LEU A 162 -10.01 14.44 -6.36
C LEU A 162 -8.98 15.51 -6.73
N MET A 163 -8.42 15.45 -7.95
CA MET A 163 -7.45 16.41 -8.45
C MET A 163 -8.13 17.37 -9.43
N SER A 164 -7.90 18.67 -9.27
CA SER A 164 -8.42 19.69 -10.17
C SER A 164 -7.77 19.64 -11.55
N SER A 165 -8.52 20.02 -12.56
CA SER A 165 -7.98 20.30 -13.88
C SER A 165 -6.99 21.47 -13.81
N ALA A 166 -6.00 21.49 -14.71
CA ALA A 166 -4.99 22.56 -14.73
C ALA A 166 -5.63 23.94 -14.80
N GLY A 167 -5.28 24.82 -13.85
CA GLY A 167 -5.79 26.18 -13.76
C GLY A 167 -7.24 26.33 -13.33
N LYS A 168 -7.82 25.28 -12.73
CA LYS A 168 -9.20 25.26 -12.18
C LYS A 168 -9.21 24.80 -10.73
N HIS A 169 -10.36 25.02 -10.07
CA HIS A 169 -10.68 24.52 -8.74
C HIS A 169 -11.88 23.55 -8.81
N ASP A 170 -11.92 22.66 -9.81
CA ASP A 170 -12.99 21.71 -10.06
C ASP A 170 -12.79 20.34 -9.37
N GLY A 171 -11.77 20.23 -8.50
CA GLY A 171 -11.46 19.08 -7.67
C GLY A 171 -11.12 19.48 -6.25
N LEU A 172 -10.82 18.53 -5.38
CA LEU A 172 -10.46 18.75 -3.97
C LEU A 172 -9.03 19.24 -3.77
N TYR A 173 -8.16 19.00 -4.74
CA TYR A 173 -6.77 19.45 -4.72
C TYR A 173 -6.43 20.30 -5.94
N TRP A 174 -5.74 21.39 -5.70
CA TRP A 174 -5.00 22.21 -6.68
C TRP A 174 -3.73 22.74 -6.03
N PRO A 175 -2.66 22.94 -6.79
CA PRO A 175 -1.45 23.60 -6.29
C PRO A 175 -1.77 25.04 -5.87
N THR A 176 -1.35 25.44 -4.67
CA THR A 176 -1.53 26.81 -4.14
C THR A 176 -0.19 27.51 -4.03
N GLN A 177 -0.20 28.85 -4.18
CA GLN A 177 0.97 29.70 -3.87
C GLN A 177 1.07 29.92 -2.35
N PRO A 178 2.23 30.34 -1.83
CA PRO A 178 2.43 30.52 -0.39
C PRO A 178 1.41 31.43 0.31
N ASP A 179 0.81 32.38 -0.42
CA ASP A 179 -0.16 33.36 0.11
C ASP A 179 -1.62 33.00 -0.22
N GLU A 180 -1.85 31.86 -0.86
CA GLU A 180 -3.20 31.40 -1.20
C GLU A 180 -3.71 30.39 -0.17
N PRO A 181 -5.03 30.37 0.10
CA PRO A 181 -5.62 29.33 0.93
C PRO A 181 -5.32 27.94 0.38
N ALA A 182 -4.98 27.01 1.26
CA ALA A 182 -4.74 25.62 0.86
C ALA A 182 -6.01 25.02 0.22
N SER A 183 -5.81 24.14 -0.76
CA SER A 183 -6.93 23.34 -1.28
C SER A 183 -7.48 22.40 -0.20
N PRO A 184 -8.76 21.98 -0.25
CA PRO A 184 -9.40 21.19 0.81
C PRO A 184 -8.62 19.95 1.26
N VAL A 185 -7.99 19.23 0.33
CA VAL A 185 -7.09 18.10 0.67
C VAL A 185 -5.61 18.48 0.64
N GLY A 186 -5.27 19.77 0.55
CA GLY A 186 -3.88 20.25 0.49
C GLY A 186 -3.00 19.72 1.62
N PRO A 187 -3.41 19.82 2.90
CA PRO A 187 -2.65 19.26 4.02
C PRO A 187 -2.44 17.75 3.93
N PHE A 188 -3.45 17.01 3.45
CA PHE A 188 -3.39 15.57 3.26
C PHE A 188 -2.40 15.19 2.13
N VAL A 189 -2.46 15.91 1.00
CA VAL A 189 -1.53 15.72 -0.12
C VAL A 189 -0.10 16.10 0.27
N ALA A 190 0.08 17.12 1.09
CA ALA A 190 1.40 17.48 1.63
C ALA A 190 1.96 16.36 2.52
N GLY A 191 1.13 15.74 3.37
CA GLY A 191 1.47 14.57 4.16
C GLY A 191 1.89 13.39 3.28
N ALA A 192 1.07 13.04 2.30
CA ALA A 192 1.35 11.99 1.32
C ALA A 192 2.67 12.26 0.57
N SER A 193 2.94 13.50 0.18
CA SER A 193 4.20 13.87 -0.47
C SER A 193 5.41 13.69 0.44
N THR A 194 5.26 13.92 1.74
CA THR A 194 6.31 13.65 2.73
C THR A 194 6.59 12.14 2.86
N GLU A 195 5.59 11.31 2.64
CA GLU A 195 5.71 9.84 2.58
C GLU A 195 6.29 9.35 1.23
N GLY A 196 6.49 10.24 0.24
CA GLY A 196 7.06 9.94 -1.07
C GLY A 196 6.04 9.76 -2.20
N TYR A 197 4.74 9.99 -1.94
CA TYR A 197 3.73 9.95 -3.00
C TYR A 197 3.75 11.24 -3.82
N THR A 198 3.63 11.13 -5.15
CA THR A 198 3.61 12.28 -6.07
C THR A 198 2.16 12.70 -6.33
N PRO A 199 1.78 13.97 -6.01
CA PRO A 199 0.45 14.48 -6.35
C PRO A 199 0.18 14.43 -7.85
N GLY A 200 -0.93 13.82 -8.26
CA GLY A 200 -1.37 13.78 -9.65
C GLY A 200 -0.76 12.69 -10.54
N GLU A 201 0.18 11.92 -10.08
CA GLU A 201 0.53 10.66 -10.72
C GLU A 201 -0.63 9.68 -10.54
N GLY A 202 -1.48 9.59 -11.54
CA GLY A 202 -2.57 8.65 -11.60
C GLY A 202 -3.95 9.23 -11.32
N GLN A 203 -4.43 10.17 -12.15
CA GLN A 203 -5.86 10.52 -12.16
C GLN A 203 -6.78 9.30 -12.33
N ASP A 204 -6.21 8.14 -12.76
CA ASP A 204 -6.89 6.86 -12.93
C ASP A 204 -6.09 5.67 -12.36
N GLY A 205 -5.21 5.84 -11.36
CA GLY A 205 -4.54 4.65 -10.89
C GLY A 205 -3.43 4.73 -9.86
N SER A 206 -3.05 5.90 -9.33
CA SER A 206 -2.09 5.92 -8.22
C SER A 206 -2.71 5.28 -6.99
N THR A 207 -1.90 4.49 -6.31
CA THR A 207 -2.26 3.90 -5.02
C THR A 207 -1.79 4.80 -3.90
N TYR A 208 -2.61 4.90 -2.87
CA TYR A 208 -2.24 5.49 -1.60
C TYR A 208 -2.62 4.53 -0.48
N HIS A 209 -1.65 4.14 0.34
CA HIS A 209 -1.80 3.08 1.33
C HIS A 209 -2.41 1.78 0.76
N GLY A 210 -1.95 1.36 -0.43
CA GLY A 210 -2.42 0.14 -1.09
C GLY A 210 -3.84 0.19 -1.64
N TYR A 211 -4.49 1.37 -1.65
CA TYR A 211 -5.85 1.59 -2.13
C TYR A 211 -5.92 2.64 -3.24
N ARG A 212 -6.94 2.50 -4.09
CA ARG A 212 -7.33 3.49 -5.10
C ARG A 212 -8.65 4.12 -4.69
N PHE A 213 -8.79 5.42 -4.95
CA PHE A 213 -9.94 6.21 -4.55
C PHE A 213 -10.62 6.83 -5.76
N ARG A 214 -11.97 6.82 -5.78
CA ARG A 214 -12.75 7.42 -6.84
C ARG A 214 -14.03 8.05 -6.30
N LEU A 215 -14.30 9.29 -6.71
CA LEU A 215 -15.60 9.94 -6.48
C LEU A 215 -16.64 9.33 -7.42
N LEU A 216 -17.86 9.16 -6.91
CA LEU A 216 -19.00 8.64 -7.63
C LEU A 216 -20.07 9.75 -7.77
N THR A 217 -20.74 9.76 -8.90
CA THR A 217 -21.80 10.73 -9.21
C THR A 217 -23.20 10.19 -8.94
N ALA A 218 -23.31 8.92 -8.59
CA ALA A 218 -24.58 8.24 -8.32
C ALA A 218 -24.37 7.06 -7.37
N GLN A 219 -25.44 6.56 -6.77
CA GLN A 219 -25.49 5.27 -6.07
C GLN A 219 -26.50 4.34 -6.72
N GLY A 220 -26.23 3.03 -6.62
CA GLY A 220 -27.10 1.98 -7.16
C GLY A 220 -28.26 1.60 -6.25
N ALA A 221 -29.14 0.72 -6.74
CA ALA A 221 -30.33 0.28 -6.02
C ALA A 221 -30.03 -0.50 -4.72
N ALA A 222 -28.85 -1.12 -4.62
CA ALA A 222 -28.43 -1.85 -3.42
C ALA A 222 -27.90 -0.95 -2.29
N ALA A 223 -27.64 0.33 -2.56
CA ALA A 223 -27.20 1.28 -1.53
C ALA A 223 -28.35 1.68 -0.61
N ALA A 224 -28.01 2.07 0.61
CA ALA A 224 -28.99 2.60 1.56
C ALA A 224 -29.76 3.80 0.95
N GLY A 225 -31.08 3.74 0.96
CA GLY A 225 -31.94 4.74 0.33
C GLY A 225 -32.22 4.50 -1.17
N GLY A 226 -31.71 3.39 -1.76
CA GLY A 226 -31.96 3.00 -3.15
C GLY A 226 -31.10 3.77 -4.17
N ALA A 227 -31.43 3.61 -5.44
CA ALA A 227 -30.73 4.30 -6.54
C ALA A 227 -30.94 5.82 -6.46
N ARG A 228 -29.87 6.58 -6.59
CA ARG A 228 -29.91 8.05 -6.56
C ARG A 228 -28.82 8.61 -7.46
N ASP A 229 -29.18 9.55 -8.31
CA ASP A 229 -28.23 10.40 -9.03
C ASP A 229 -27.90 11.63 -8.18
N TYR A 230 -26.64 11.94 -8.02
CA TYR A 230 -26.17 13.11 -7.28
C TYR A 230 -26.01 14.34 -8.18
N LEU A 231 -26.07 14.15 -9.51
CA LEU A 231 -25.95 15.22 -10.49
C LEU A 231 -27.29 15.95 -10.69
N GLU A 232 -27.22 17.26 -10.59
CA GLU A 232 -28.30 18.18 -10.98
C GLU A 232 -27.70 19.22 -11.94
N GLY A 233 -28.15 19.19 -13.20
CA GLY A 233 -27.60 20.05 -14.24
C GLY A 233 -26.09 19.85 -14.50
N GLY A 234 -25.59 18.62 -14.32
CA GLY A 234 -24.19 18.28 -14.50
C GLY A 234 -23.29 18.62 -13.30
N LEU A 235 -23.84 19.08 -12.18
CA LEU A 235 -23.12 19.45 -10.97
C LEU A 235 -23.53 18.55 -9.80
N LEU A 236 -22.58 18.16 -8.95
CA LEU A 236 -22.86 17.41 -7.71
C LEU A 236 -23.51 18.33 -6.67
N LYS A 237 -24.85 18.28 -6.54
CA LYS A 237 -25.64 19.10 -5.62
C LYS A 237 -26.38 18.29 -4.58
N SER A 238 -26.90 17.13 -4.97
CA SER A 238 -27.74 16.31 -4.07
C SER A 238 -26.90 15.36 -3.20
N GLY A 239 -25.58 15.48 -3.22
CA GLY A 239 -24.64 14.65 -2.47
C GLY A 239 -23.45 14.23 -3.30
N PHE A 240 -22.68 13.34 -2.74
CA PHE A 240 -21.56 12.65 -3.39
C PHE A 240 -21.40 11.25 -2.78
N ALA A 241 -20.62 10.41 -3.40
CA ALA A 241 -20.08 9.21 -2.78
C ALA A 241 -18.62 9.04 -3.18
N VAL A 242 -17.88 8.30 -2.37
CA VAL A 242 -16.50 7.94 -2.65
C VAL A 242 -16.33 6.44 -2.44
N VAL A 243 -15.59 5.79 -3.30
CA VAL A 243 -15.22 4.38 -3.16
C VAL A 243 -13.70 4.26 -3.06
N ALA A 244 -13.25 3.48 -2.08
CA ALA A 244 -11.88 2.99 -2.00
C ALA A 244 -11.88 1.49 -2.34
N TYR A 245 -10.94 1.04 -3.15
CA TYR A 245 -10.78 -0.38 -3.48
C TYR A 245 -9.30 -0.75 -3.54
N PRO A 246 -8.94 -1.98 -3.13
CA PRO A 246 -7.55 -2.38 -3.06
C PRO A 246 -6.88 -2.36 -4.44
N ALA A 247 -5.64 -1.90 -4.50
CA ALA A 247 -4.83 -1.93 -5.72
C ALA A 247 -4.63 -3.37 -6.22
N SER A 248 -4.46 -4.31 -5.27
CA SER A 248 -4.36 -5.74 -5.53
C SER A 248 -5.17 -6.52 -4.47
N TYR A 249 -6.25 -7.17 -4.91
CA TYR A 249 -7.12 -7.95 -4.02
C TYR A 249 -6.36 -9.08 -3.31
N ARG A 250 -6.56 -9.23 -2.00
CA ARG A 250 -5.85 -10.16 -1.10
C ARG A 250 -4.34 -9.94 -0.96
N VAL A 251 -3.82 -8.87 -1.53
CA VAL A 251 -2.41 -8.46 -1.40
C VAL A 251 -2.31 -7.15 -0.67
N SER A 252 -3.01 -6.11 -1.15
CA SER A 252 -3.05 -4.78 -0.52
C SER A 252 -4.29 -4.53 0.31
N GLY A 253 -5.38 -5.28 0.11
CA GLY A 253 -6.63 -5.17 0.85
C GLY A 253 -7.65 -6.22 0.41
N VAL A 254 -8.73 -6.38 1.19
CA VAL A 254 -9.87 -7.27 0.90
C VAL A 254 -11.22 -6.56 0.95
N GLN A 255 -11.31 -5.42 1.62
CA GLN A 255 -12.51 -4.60 1.72
C GLN A 255 -12.58 -3.56 0.57
N THR A 256 -13.81 -3.17 0.23
CA THR A 256 -14.09 -2.06 -0.70
C THR A 256 -15.12 -1.16 -0.08
#